data_97d2a9f726e69ee8459df035fd6bade5
#
_entry.id   97d2a9f726e69ee8459df035fd6bade5
#
_cell.length_a   1.000
_cell.length_b   1.000
_cell.length_c   1.000
_cell.angle_alpha   90.00
_cell.angle_beta   90.00
_cell.angle_gamma   90.00
#
_symmetry.space_group_name_H-M   'P 1'
#
loop_
_entity.id
_entity.type
_entity.pdbx_description
1 polymer ?
#
loop_
_entity_poly.entity_id
_entity_poly.type
_entity_poly.pdbx_seq_one_letter_code
_entity_poly.pdbx_strand_id
1 'polypeptide(L)'
;DKHIAYVSHLSHISSFMLGKTVLEIEKDEKNIFDMAGSGFESTVRLAKSSPKMWSPIFVENKKNVLASLDEFIKNMNQFRDFIANEDTDALEATMKETNYIREILKGIKK
;
A
#
# COMPACT_ATOMS: atom_id res chain seq x y z
N ASP A 1 -18.92 2.02 2.78
CA ASP A 1 -18.47 2.69 4.01
C ASP A 1 -17.13 3.38 3.76
N LYS A 2 -17.07 4.64 4.15
CA LYS A 2 -15.87 5.46 3.97
C LYS A 2 -14.67 4.95 4.78
N HIS A 3 -14.91 4.58 6.03
CA HIS A 3 -13.83 4.16 6.92
C HIS A 3 -13.20 2.85 6.46
N ILE A 4 -14.04 1.89 6.06
CA ILE A 4 -13.55 0.60 5.63
C ILE A 4 -12.79 0.69 4.30
N ALA A 5 -13.12 1.71 3.47
CA ALA A 5 -12.37 1.96 2.24
C ALA A 5 -10.89 2.27 2.56
N TYR A 6 -10.65 3.06 3.59
CA TYR A 6 -9.27 3.44 3.96
C TYR A 6 -8.52 2.33 4.69
N VAL A 7 -9.17 1.63 5.63
CA VAL A 7 -8.45 0.68 6.48
C VAL A 7 -8.46 -0.76 5.96
N SER A 8 -9.29 -1.07 4.99
CA SER A 8 -9.39 -2.43 4.45
C SER A 8 -9.25 -2.46 2.93
N HIS A 9 -10.12 -1.76 2.21
CA HIS A 9 -10.12 -1.81 0.75
C HIS A 9 -8.82 -1.29 0.18
N LEU A 10 -8.34 -0.15 0.68
CA LEU A 10 -7.08 0.43 0.22
C LEU A 10 -5.90 -0.49 0.54
N SER A 11 -5.92 -1.14 1.71
CA SER A 11 -4.87 -2.10 2.08
C SER A 11 -4.79 -3.25 1.08
N HIS A 12 -5.95 -3.79 0.66
CA HIS A 12 -5.97 -4.86 -0.33
C HIS A 12 -5.50 -4.38 -1.69
N ILE A 13 -5.96 -3.21 -2.13
CA ILE A 13 -5.55 -2.64 -3.42
C ILE A 13 -4.04 -2.41 -3.45
N SER A 14 -3.47 -1.81 -2.41
CA SER A 14 -2.05 -1.53 -2.37
C SER A 14 -1.23 -2.82 -2.39
N SER A 15 -1.70 -3.86 -1.70
CA SER A 15 -1.04 -5.16 -1.68
C SER A 15 -1.08 -5.83 -3.05
N PHE A 16 -2.26 -5.82 -3.72
CA PHE A 16 -2.39 -6.35 -5.08
C PHE A 16 -1.47 -5.62 -6.05
N MET A 17 -1.43 -4.30 -5.97
CA MET A 17 -0.64 -3.49 -6.91
C MET A 17 0.86 -3.59 -6.67
N LEU A 18 1.27 -3.71 -5.43
CA LEU A 18 2.68 -3.96 -5.11
C LEU A 18 3.10 -5.32 -5.67
N GLY A 19 2.28 -6.34 -5.45
CA GLY A 19 2.53 -7.67 -5.99
C GLY A 19 2.64 -7.68 -7.51
N LYS A 20 1.68 -7.00 -8.17
CA LYS A 20 1.69 -6.87 -9.63
C LYS A 20 2.98 -6.21 -10.14
N THR A 21 3.39 -5.14 -9.47
CA THR A 21 4.59 -4.39 -9.87
C THR A 21 5.84 -5.26 -9.81
N VAL A 22 5.98 -6.05 -8.74
CA VAL A 22 7.15 -6.93 -8.58
C VAL A 22 7.08 -8.10 -9.56
N LEU A 23 5.87 -8.63 -9.85
CA LEU A 23 5.71 -9.68 -10.86
C LEU A 23 6.13 -9.20 -12.25
N GLU A 24 5.90 -7.94 -12.58
CA GLU A 24 6.33 -7.38 -13.86
C GLU A 24 7.85 -7.35 -13.98
N ILE A 25 8.55 -7.01 -12.90
CA ILE A 25 10.01 -7.00 -12.87
C ILE A 25 10.56 -8.44 -12.91
N GLU A 26 9.87 -9.39 -12.28
CA GLU A 26 10.28 -10.79 -12.23
C GLU A 26 10.37 -11.41 -13.62
N LYS A 27 9.59 -10.96 -14.57
CA LYS A 27 9.64 -11.45 -15.95
C LYS A 27 11.02 -11.23 -16.58
N ASP A 28 11.68 -10.12 -16.21
CA ASP A 28 13.00 -9.77 -16.70
C ASP A 28 14.11 -10.17 -15.72
N GLU A 29 13.79 -10.22 -14.45
CA GLU A 29 14.72 -10.47 -13.35
C GLU A 29 14.21 -11.66 -12.52
N LYS A 30 14.43 -12.87 -13.01
CA LYS A 30 13.82 -14.08 -12.43
C LYS A 30 14.17 -14.36 -10.98
N ASN A 31 15.28 -13.82 -10.50
CA ASN A 31 15.73 -14.09 -9.14
C ASN A 31 15.31 -13.01 -8.14
N ILE A 32 14.46 -12.07 -8.56
CA ILE A 32 14.10 -10.96 -7.69
C ILE A 32 13.43 -11.41 -6.38
N PHE A 33 12.62 -12.48 -6.43
CA PHE A 33 11.95 -12.99 -5.25
C PHE A 33 12.90 -13.65 -4.25
N ASP A 34 14.08 -14.09 -4.72
CA ASP A 34 15.09 -14.65 -3.82
C ASP A 34 15.64 -13.59 -2.87
N MET A 35 15.51 -12.33 -3.23
CA MET A 35 15.94 -11.21 -2.40
C MET A 35 14.84 -10.70 -1.47
N ALA A 36 13.62 -11.24 -1.63
CA ALA A 36 12.49 -10.81 -0.82
C ALA A 36 12.64 -11.30 0.62
N GLY A 37 12.41 -10.39 1.57
CA GLY A 37 12.46 -10.72 2.97
C GLY A 37 11.06 -10.75 3.58
N SER A 38 11.01 -10.89 4.90
CA SER A 38 9.76 -10.93 5.65
C SER A 38 8.94 -9.64 5.48
N GLY A 39 9.62 -8.50 5.27
CA GLY A 39 8.93 -7.23 5.06
C GLY A 39 8.10 -7.24 3.79
N PHE A 40 8.67 -7.74 2.68
CA PHE A 40 7.94 -7.85 1.43
C PHE A 40 6.78 -8.82 1.57
N GLU A 41 7.04 -10.01 2.12
CA GLU A 41 6.02 -11.03 2.31
C GLU A 41 4.83 -10.49 3.12
N SER A 42 5.11 -9.77 4.20
CA SER A 42 4.08 -9.17 5.03
C SER A 42 3.27 -8.13 4.26
N THR A 43 3.94 -7.29 3.48
CA THR A 43 3.29 -6.20 2.74
C THR A 43 2.38 -6.72 1.63
N VAL A 44 2.74 -7.82 0.96
CA VAL A 44 1.92 -8.38 -0.12
C VAL A 44 1.02 -9.53 0.33
N ARG A 45 0.93 -9.78 1.63
CA ARG A 45 0.12 -10.87 2.17
C ARG A 45 -1.31 -10.86 1.64
N LEU A 46 -1.92 -9.68 1.56
CA LEU A 46 -3.30 -9.55 1.10
C LEU A 46 -3.47 -9.79 -0.39
N ALA A 47 -2.38 -9.78 -1.16
CA ALA A 47 -2.43 -10.04 -2.60
C ALA A 47 -2.81 -11.49 -2.91
N LYS A 48 -2.83 -12.37 -1.91
CA LYS A 48 -3.27 -13.76 -2.05
C LYS A 48 -4.78 -13.91 -1.92
N SER A 49 -5.49 -12.82 -1.67
CA SER A 49 -6.94 -12.83 -1.47
C SER A 49 -7.69 -13.17 -2.75
N SER A 50 -8.92 -13.67 -2.60
CA SER A 50 -9.74 -14.10 -3.72
C SER A 50 -10.16 -12.95 -4.65
N PRO A 51 -9.78 -13.00 -5.93
CA PRO A 51 -10.19 -11.97 -6.89
C PRO A 51 -11.71 -11.91 -7.08
N LYS A 52 -12.36 -13.06 -7.09
CA LYS A 52 -13.83 -13.12 -7.27
C LYS A 52 -14.58 -12.48 -6.13
N MET A 53 -14.04 -12.59 -4.91
CA MET A 53 -14.65 -12.00 -3.73
C MET A 53 -14.41 -10.49 -3.69
N TRP A 54 -13.19 -10.05 -3.98
CA TRP A 54 -12.82 -8.65 -3.80
C TRP A 54 -13.25 -7.73 -4.93
N SER A 55 -13.36 -8.23 -6.16
CA SER A 55 -13.76 -7.41 -7.30
C SER A 55 -15.11 -6.72 -7.06
N PRO A 56 -16.20 -7.45 -6.70
CA PRO A 56 -17.47 -6.77 -6.43
C PRO A 56 -17.42 -5.88 -5.18
N ILE A 57 -16.61 -6.21 -4.20
CA ILE A 57 -16.47 -5.38 -2.99
C ILE A 57 -15.98 -3.97 -3.37
N PHE A 58 -14.98 -3.89 -4.22
CA PHE A 58 -14.45 -2.60 -4.67
C PHE A 58 -15.49 -1.81 -5.45
N VAL A 59 -16.24 -2.49 -6.33
CA VAL A 59 -17.24 -1.83 -7.17
C VAL A 59 -18.44 -1.35 -6.35
N GLU A 60 -18.88 -2.14 -5.38
CA GLU A 60 -20.02 -1.79 -4.51
C GLU A 60 -19.73 -0.57 -3.65
N ASN A 61 -18.47 -0.37 -3.25
CA ASN A 61 -18.05 0.78 -2.46
C ASN A 61 -17.29 1.80 -3.31
N LYS A 62 -17.61 1.87 -4.60
CA LYS A 62 -16.87 2.61 -5.62
C LYS A 62 -16.51 4.04 -5.22
N LYS A 63 -17.47 4.82 -4.77
CA LYS A 63 -17.24 6.23 -4.44
C LYS A 63 -16.18 6.39 -3.36
N ASN A 64 -16.29 5.63 -2.29
CA ASN A 64 -15.36 5.72 -1.17
C ASN A 64 -14.00 5.11 -1.53
N VAL A 65 -13.99 4.02 -2.29
CA VAL A 65 -12.74 3.39 -2.72
C VAL A 65 -11.97 4.33 -3.63
N LEU A 66 -12.64 4.98 -4.58
CA LEU A 66 -11.97 5.93 -5.48
C LEU A 66 -11.39 7.11 -4.70
N ALA A 67 -12.14 7.65 -3.74
CA ALA A 67 -11.64 8.76 -2.93
C ALA A 67 -10.39 8.37 -2.15
N SER A 68 -10.39 7.19 -1.52
CA SER A 68 -9.24 6.73 -0.76
C SER A 68 -8.05 6.43 -1.67
N LEU A 69 -8.32 5.85 -2.83
CA LEU A 69 -7.27 5.52 -3.78
C LEU A 69 -6.62 6.78 -4.35
N ASP A 70 -7.42 7.79 -4.69
CA ASP A 70 -6.90 9.06 -5.20
C ASP A 70 -5.99 9.74 -4.19
N GLU A 71 -6.36 9.71 -2.92
CA GLU A 71 -5.53 10.26 -1.86
C GLU A 71 -4.22 9.48 -1.72
N PHE A 72 -4.30 8.15 -1.82
CA PHE A 72 -3.12 7.30 -1.76
C PHE A 72 -2.17 7.59 -2.94
N ILE A 73 -2.72 7.73 -4.14
CA ILE A 73 -1.93 8.05 -5.34
C ILE A 73 -1.23 9.40 -5.18
N LYS A 74 -1.95 10.38 -4.64
CA LYS A 74 -1.39 11.70 -4.39
C LYS A 74 -0.18 11.61 -3.44
N ASN A 75 -0.34 10.86 -2.36
CA ASN A 75 0.75 10.68 -1.38
C ASN A 75 1.93 9.94 -2.00
N MET A 76 1.67 8.93 -2.84
CA MET A 76 2.72 8.20 -3.55
C MET A 76 3.49 9.12 -4.49
N ASN A 77 2.78 9.98 -5.23
CA ASN A 77 3.42 10.93 -6.13
C ASN A 77 4.28 11.93 -5.40
N GLN A 78 3.82 12.41 -4.24
CA GLN A 78 4.62 13.31 -3.41
C GLN A 78 5.92 12.64 -2.94
N PHE A 79 5.80 11.41 -2.47
CA PHE A 79 6.95 10.65 -2.01
C PHE A 79 7.96 10.44 -3.13
N ARG A 80 7.44 10.10 -4.32
CA ARG A 80 8.27 9.95 -5.51
C ARG A 80 9.04 11.24 -5.82
N ASP A 81 8.35 12.38 -5.74
CA ASP A 81 8.98 13.67 -6.01
C ASP A 81 10.07 14.01 -4.99
N PHE A 82 9.86 13.67 -3.72
CA PHE A 82 10.88 13.85 -2.71
C PHE A 82 12.15 13.05 -3.05
N ILE A 83 11.96 11.83 -3.52
CA ILE A 83 13.11 11.00 -3.93
C ILE A 83 13.79 11.61 -5.17
N ALA A 84 12.99 11.98 -6.18
CA ALA A 84 13.52 12.55 -7.42
C ALA A 84 14.32 13.82 -7.17
N ASN A 85 13.89 14.63 -6.21
CA ASN A 85 14.56 15.89 -5.85
C ASN A 85 15.59 15.72 -4.75
N GLU A 86 15.84 14.50 -4.29
CA GLU A 86 16.79 14.19 -3.23
C GLU A 86 16.52 15.01 -1.95
N ASP A 87 15.22 15.22 -1.68
CA ASP A 87 14.77 15.99 -0.52
C ASP A 87 14.69 15.08 0.70
N THR A 88 15.85 14.83 1.31
CA THR A 88 15.96 13.92 2.44
C THR A 88 15.21 14.44 3.67
N ASP A 89 15.14 15.75 3.86
CA ASP A 89 14.41 16.32 4.98
C ASP A 89 12.91 16.05 4.86
N ALA A 90 12.34 16.20 3.67
CA ALA A 90 10.93 15.91 3.43
C ALA A 90 10.64 14.42 3.58
N LEU A 91 11.53 13.55 3.10
CA LEU A 91 11.41 12.11 3.27
C LEU A 91 11.38 11.72 4.76
N GLU A 92 12.34 12.24 5.53
CA GLU A 92 12.40 11.95 6.96
C GLU A 92 11.16 12.45 7.69
N ALA A 93 10.72 13.68 7.40
CA ALA A 93 9.56 14.27 8.04
C ALA A 93 8.30 13.45 7.76
N THR A 94 8.11 13.03 6.50
CA THR A 94 6.95 12.24 6.09
C THR A 94 6.93 10.89 6.79
N MET A 95 8.05 10.18 6.81
CA MET A 95 8.13 8.88 7.45
C MET A 95 7.99 8.98 8.96
N LYS A 96 8.56 10.00 9.57
CA LYS A 96 8.43 10.24 10.99
C LYS A 96 6.97 10.46 11.38
N GLU A 97 6.24 11.21 10.55
CA GLU A 97 4.82 11.44 10.76
C GLU A 97 4.06 10.10 10.78
N THR A 98 4.37 9.20 9.84
CA THR A 98 3.70 7.90 9.78
C THR A 98 4.05 6.99 10.95
N ASN A 99 5.18 7.21 11.62
CA ASN A 99 5.55 6.42 12.78
C ASN A 99 4.53 6.51 13.91
N TYR A 100 3.69 7.53 13.90
CA TYR A 100 2.59 7.67 14.85
C TYR A 100 1.62 6.50 14.80
N ILE A 101 1.54 5.80 13.67
CA ILE A 101 0.69 4.61 13.52
C ILE A 101 1.03 3.55 14.57
N ARG A 102 2.29 3.44 14.95
CA ARG A 102 2.72 2.48 15.98
C ARG A 102 2.00 2.73 17.30
N GLU A 103 1.87 3.99 17.68
CA GLU A 103 1.18 4.35 18.91
C GLU A 103 -0.32 4.06 18.82
N ILE A 104 -0.93 4.34 17.66
CA ILE A 104 -2.34 4.05 17.43
C ILE A 104 -2.59 2.54 17.53
N LEU A 105 -1.76 1.71 16.89
CA LEU A 105 -1.92 0.27 16.90
C LEU A 105 -1.73 -0.33 18.28
N LYS A 106 -0.84 0.23 19.08
CA LYS A 106 -0.66 -0.22 20.48
C LYS A 106 -1.94 -0.03 21.29
N GLY A 107 -2.63 1.09 21.08
CA GLY A 107 -3.89 1.36 21.74
C GLY A 107 -4.98 0.36 21.37
N ILE A 108 -5.02 -0.05 20.10
CA ILE A 108 -6.00 -0.99 19.61
C ILE A 108 -5.76 -2.41 20.14
N LYS A 109 -4.51 -2.80 20.30
CA LYS A 109 -4.15 -4.16 20.73
C LYS A 109 -4.33 -4.42 22.22
N LYS A 110 -4.69 -3.44 22.97
CA LYS A 110 -5.03 -3.62 24.36
C LYS A 110 -6.38 -4.31 24.50
#